data_2fea3b1a3d0ba66ea10cf2a2f6e38123
#
_entry.id   2fea3b1a3d0ba66ea10cf2a2f6e38123
#
_cell.length_a   1.000
_cell.length_b   1.000
_cell.length_c   1.000
_cell.angle_alpha   90.00
_cell.angle_beta   90.00
_cell.angle_gamma   90.00
#
_symmetry.space_group_name_H-M   'P 1'
#
loop_
_entity.id
_entity.type
_entity.pdbx_description
1 polymer ?
#
loop_
_entity_poly.entity_id
_entity_poly.type
_entity_poly.pdbx_seq_one_letter_code
_entity_poly.pdbx_strand_id
1 'polypeptide(L)' 'MKNITYAVSEERYTSGDEVRISYGIVAYSNADRDGSKTIVASVRDVTSDKAGLSRLVNDCNNLKLSIVHLNDVVEDFLLK' A
#
# COMPACT_ATOMS: atom_id res chain seq x y z
N MET A 1 9.74 19.31 4.22
CA MET A 1 9.07 18.49 3.17
C MET A 1 8.64 17.17 3.76
N LYS A 2 7.39 16.80 3.54
CA LYS A 2 6.89 15.53 4.06
C LYS A 2 7.34 14.37 3.19
N ASN A 3 7.91 13.37 3.82
CA ASN A 3 8.28 12.15 3.11
C ASN A 3 7.16 11.14 3.25
N ILE A 4 6.79 10.55 2.12
CA ILE A 4 5.77 9.51 2.07
C ILE A 4 6.47 8.17 1.89
N THR A 5 6.12 7.21 2.75
CA THR A 5 6.60 5.84 2.65
C THR A 5 5.42 4.92 2.39
N TYR A 6 5.57 4.02 1.44
CA TYR A 6 4.54 3.05 1.09
C TYR A 6 4.91 1.69 1.67
N ALA A 7 3.90 0.95 2.11
CA ALA A 7 4.08 -0.38 2.66
C ALA A 7 2.92 -1.28 2.24
N VAL A 8 3.18 -2.58 2.22
CA VAL A 8 2.13 -3.58 1.98
C VAL A 8 1.36 -3.79 3.28
N SER A 9 0.03 -3.78 3.19
CA SER A 9 -0.84 -4.15 4.29
C SER A 9 -1.44 -5.53 4.02
N GLU A 10 -1.66 -6.30 5.08
CA GLU A 10 -2.27 -7.62 4.99
C GLU A 10 -3.60 -7.62 5.72
N GLU A 11 -4.62 -8.19 5.10
CA GLU A 11 -5.92 -8.34 5.73
C GLU A 11 -6.39 -9.78 5.60
N ARG A 12 -7.00 -10.28 6.66
CA ARG A 12 -7.59 -11.62 6.68
C ARG A 12 -9.09 -11.51 6.73
N TYR A 13 -9.73 -12.23 5.83
CA TYR A 13 -11.19 -12.32 5.79
C TYR A 13 -11.58 -13.76 6.09
N THR A 14 -12.48 -13.95 7.04
CA THR A 14 -13.00 -15.26 7.38
C THR A 14 -14.45 -15.34 6.93
N SER A 15 -14.78 -16.36 6.13
CA SER A 15 -16.13 -16.61 5.68
C SER A 15 -16.41 -18.11 5.84
N GLY A 16 -17.20 -18.47 6.87
CA GLY A 16 -17.43 -19.86 7.21
C GLY A 16 -16.12 -20.55 7.56
N ASP A 17 -15.80 -21.62 6.85
CA ASP A 17 -14.57 -22.41 7.07
C ASP A 17 -13.39 -21.89 6.24
N GLU A 18 -13.60 -20.86 5.44
CA GLU A 18 -12.56 -20.35 4.56
C GLU A 18 -11.91 -19.10 5.13
N VAL A 19 -10.57 -19.04 5.00
CA VAL A 19 -9.80 -17.87 5.33
C VAL A 19 -9.19 -17.34 4.03
N ARG A 20 -9.47 -16.07 3.73
CA ARG A 20 -8.89 -15.40 2.57
C ARG A 20 -7.93 -14.32 3.05
N ILE A 21 -6.77 -14.25 2.41
CA ILE A 21 -5.78 -13.22 2.70
C ILE A 21 -5.71 -12.30 1.50
N SER A 22 -5.83 -11.01 1.76
CA SER A 22 -5.71 -9.99 0.73
C SER A 22 -4.67 -8.96 1.16
N TYR A 23 -4.02 -8.35 0.19
CA TYR A 23 -2.98 -7.36 0.43
C TYR A 23 -3.37 -6.02 -0.19
N GLY A 24 -2.98 -4.97 0.48
CA GLY A 24 -3.20 -3.61 0.01
C GLY A 24 -1.97 -2.75 0.23
N ILE A 25 -2.13 -1.45 0.04
CA ILE A 25 -1.04 -0.48 0.17
C ILE A 25 -1.44 0.57 1.20
N VAL A 26 -0.50 0.88 2.10
CA VAL A 26 -0.66 1.95 3.08
C VAL A 26 0.44 2.98 2.82
N ALA A 27 0.07 4.26 2.85
CA ALA A 27 1.01 5.35 2.72
C ALA A 27 1.10 6.10 4.05
N TYR A 28 2.33 6.30 4.51
CA TYR A 28 2.62 6.99 5.77
C TYR A 28 3.35 8.29 5.51
N SER A 29 3.03 9.31 6.32
CA SER A 29 3.82 10.52 6.39
C SER A 29 4.79 10.42 7.56
N ASN A 30 6.07 10.73 7.33
CA ASN A 30 7.13 10.67 8.33
C ASN A 30 7.50 12.06 8.85
N ALA A 31 6.61 13.02 8.78
CA ALA A 31 6.95 14.43 8.99
C ALA A 31 6.93 14.89 10.45
N ASP A 32 6.49 14.06 11.38
CA ASP A 32 6.27 14.48 12.75
C ASP A 32 7.57 14.49 13.55
N ARG A 33 7.71 15.51 14.41
CA ARG A 33 8.90 15.71 15.22
C ARG A 33 9.12 14.64 16.27
N ASP A 34 8.06 14.00 16.72
CA ASP A 34 8.14 12.94 17.72
C ASP A 34 8.41 11.57 17.12
N GLY A 35 8.60 11.51 15.80
CA GLY A 35 8.85 10.27 15.11
C GLY A 35 7.61 9.44 14.81
N SER A 36 6.42 9.96 15.11
CA SER A 36 5.21 9.22 14.81
C SER A 36 4.91 9.26 13.32
N LYS A 37 4.29 8.18 12.86
CA LYS A 37 3.88 8.02 11.47
C LYS A 37 2.37 8.17 11.38
N THR A 38 1.93 8.96 10.41
CA THR A 38 0.50 9.17 10.18
C THR A 38 0.11 8.51 8.87
N ILE A 39 -0.94 7.70 8.89
CA ILE A 39 -1.48 7.12 7.68
C ILE A 39 -2.20 8.23 6.91
N VAL A 40 -1.73 8.51 5.69
CA VAL A 40 -2.30 9.57 4.85
C VAL A 40 -3.13 9.02 3.72
N ALA A 41 -2.96 7.75 3.36
CA ALA A 41 -3.79 7.07 2.37
C ALA A 41 -3.68 5.57 2.54
N SER A 42 -4.69 4.86 2.09
CA SER A 42 -4.64 3.39 2.01
C SER A 42 -5.53 2.91 0.89
N VAL A 43 -5.08 1.83 0.22
CA VAL A 43 -5.89 1.12 -0.77
C VAL A 43 -5.95 -0.32 -0.31
N ARG A 44 -7.16 -0.77 0.04
CA ARG A 44 -7.36 -2.08 0.63
C ARG A 44 -7.74 -3.09 -0.44
N ASP A 45 -7.48 -4.36 -0.16
CA ASP A 45 -7.96 -5.47 -0.96
C ASP A 45 -7.56 -5.34 -2.44
N VAL A 46 -6.27 -5.07 -2.67
CA VAL A 46 -5.76 -4.89 -4.04
C VAL A 46 -5.56 -6.22 -4.73
N THR A 47 -4.92 -7.17 -4.06
CA THR A 47 -4.56 -8.44 -4.69
C THR A 47 -4.21 -9.48 -3.64
N SER A 48 -4.27 -10.76 -4.02
CA SER A 48 -3.76 -11.86 -3.22
C SER A 48 -2.28 -12.15 -3.51
N ASP A 49 -1.69 -11.47 -4.50
CA ASP A 49 -0.30 -11.67 -4.89
C ASP A 49 0.62 -10.72 -4.11
N LYS A 50 1.09 -11.20 -2.96
CA LYS A 50 1.97 -10.40 -2.10
C LYS A 50 3.27 -10.03 -2.79
N ALA A 51 3.88 -10.97 -3.53
CA ALA A 51 5.18 -10.73 -4.18
C ALA A 51 5.07 -9.62 -5.24
N GLY A 52 4.04 -9.67 -6.07
CA GLY A 52 3.82 -8.64 -7.08
C GLY A 52 3.55 -7.29 -6.47
N LEU A 53 2.73 -7.25 -5.42
CA LEU A 53 2.42 -5.99 -4.75
C LEU A 53 3.65 -5.43 -4.02
N SER A 54 4.47 -6.27 -3.43
CA SER A 54 5.72 -5.84 -2.77
C SER A 54 6.67 -5.16 -3.75
N ARG A 55 6.77 -5.67 -4.97
CA ARG A 55 7.58 -5.03 -6.02
C ARG A 55 7.03 -3.66 -6.38
N LEU A 56 5.71 -3.56 -6.50
CA LEU A 56 5.06 -2.27 -6.80
C LEU A 56 5.34 -1.26 -5.69
N VAL A 57 5.22 -1.69 -4.44
CA VAL A 57 5.47 -0.81 -3.30
C VAL A 57 6.94 -0.36 -3.27
N ASN A 58 7.88 -1.26 -3.57
CA ASN A 58 9.29 -0.89 -3.66
C ASN A 58 9.52 0.16 -4.73
N ASP A 59 8.88 0.01 -5.89
CA ASP A 59 8.98 0.98 -6.98
C ASP A 59 8.41 2.33 -6.55
N CYS A 60 7.27 2.34 -5.86
CA CYS A 60 6.68 3.58 -5.37
C CYS A 60 7.63 4.31 -4.42
N ASN A 61 8.30 3.57 -3.53
CA ASN A 61 9.26 4.16 -2.61
C ASN A 61 10.52 4.67 -3.32
N ASN A 62 11.04 3.89 -4.27
CA ASN A 62 12.24 4.26 -5.01
C ASN A 62 12.02 5.51 -5.86
N LEU A 63 10.84 5.63 -6.45
CA LEU A 63 10.49 6.75 -7.32
C LEU A 63 9.92 7.93 -6.54
N LYS A 64 9.76 7.77 -5.23
CA LYS A 64 9.14 8.79 -4.37
C LYS A 64 7.79 9.24 -4.92
N LEU A 65 6.95 8.26 -5.24
CA LEU A 65 5.66 8.48 -5.85
C LEU A 65 4.83 9.46 -5.03
N SER A 66 4.21 10.42 -5.72
CA SER A 66 3.27 11.33 -5.09
C SER A 66 1.97 10.60 -4.78
N ILE A 67 1.37 10.92 -3.64
CA ILE A 67 0.15 10.26 -3.18
C ILE A 67 -1.01 10.46 -4.16
N VAL A 68 -1.02 11.56 -4.93
CA VAL A 68 -2.06 11.82 -5.92
C VAL A 68 -2.04 10.81 -7.07
N HIS A 69 -0.92 10.13 -7.26
CA HIS A 69 -0.78 9.12 -8.32
C HIS A 69 -0.98 7.69 -7.82
N LEU A 70 -1.23 7.51 -6.53
CA LEU A 70 -1.32 6.17 -5.96
C LEU A 70 -2.43 5.34 -6.60
N ASN A 71 -3.62 5.91 -6.77
CA ASN A 71 -4.74 5.20 -7.37
C ASN A 71 -4.45 4.81 -8.81
N ASP A 72 -3.82 5.70 -9.58
CA ASP A 72 -3.46 5.41 -10.97
C ASP A 72 -2.50 4.24 -11.07
N VAL A 73 -1.51 4.19 -10.19
CA VAL A 73 -0.52 3.12 -10.16
C VAL A 73 -1.19 1.78 -9.80
N VAL A 74 -2.11 1.79 -8.83
CA VAL A 74 -2.84 0.60 -8.43
C VAL A 74 -3.71 0.09 -9.58
N GLU A 75 -4.44 0.98 -10.25
CA GLU A 75 -5.25 0.62 -11.39
C GLU A 75 -4.41 -0.03 -12.49
N ASP A 76 -3.26 0.57 -12.80
CA ASP A 76 -2.35 0.04 -13.80
C ASP A 76 -1.85 -1.35 -13.41
N PHE A 77 -1.54 -1.56 -12.15
CA PHE A 77 -1.14 -2.87 -11.62
C PHE A 77 -2.23 -3.91 -11.83
N LEU A 78 -3.49 -3.55 -11.56
CA LEU A 78 -4.61 -4.47 -11.67
C LEU A 78 -4.96 -4.81 -13.11
N LEU A 79 -4.59 -3.97 -14.07
CA LEU A 79 -4.88 -4.18 -15.49
C LEU A 79 -3.84 -5.05 -16.19
N LYS A 80 -2.77 -5.43 -15.52
CA LYS A 80 -1.72 -6.27 -16.11
C LYS A 80 -2.10 -7.74 -16.10
#